data_51c08bc8451db23327ad9bd0f39f84e0
#
_entry.id   51c08bc8451db23327ad9bd0f39f84e0
#
_cell.length_a   1.000
_cell.length_b   1.000
_cell.length_c   1.000
_cell.angle_alpha   90.00
_cell.angle_beta   90.00
_cell.angle_gamma   90.00
#
_symmetry.space_group_name_H-M   'P 1'
#
loop_
_entity.id
_entity.type
_entity.pdbx_description
1 polymer ?
#
loop_
_entity_poly.entity_id
_entity_poly.type
_entity_poly.pdbx_seq_one_letter_code
_entity_poly.pdbx_strand_id
1 'polypeptide(L)'
;MKKMLFAFALLIGLGCQAQSDKYVAAMQKNLPLFDSAKTIDQLQSLAGTFERIGDAEKTQWLPFYYAALAQTLAGWNPDMKDKDANSQKINAYLAKAEAIEKNAETYAIENMSATQQMLVDPQTRWQTNGKDASEALQKGLALDPNNPRLYYLQAMSLFNTPAQFGGGKDKAKPVFEKSVALFKAAQPKPLYPDWGQKQAETMLAQCQ
;
A
#
# COMPACT_ATOMS: atom_id res chain seq x y z
N MET A 1 -5.43 52.91 40.79
CA MET A 1 -4.91 52.50 39.47
C MET A 1 -5.01 50.99 39.41
N LYS A 2 -6.05 50.48 38.74
CA LYS A 2 -6.34 49.02 38.63
C LYS A 2 -5.65 48.51 37.37
N LYS A 3 -4.67 47.59 37.51
CA LYS A 3 -4.03 46.88 36.40
C LYS A 3 -4.93 45.73 35.99
N MET A 4 -5.57 45.82 34.82
CA MET A 4 -6.27 44.71 34.15
C MET A 4 -5.21 43.87 33.46
N LEU A 5 -5.02 42.64 33.94
CA LEU A 5 -4.29 41.58 33.26
C LEU A 5 -5.25 40.91 32.26
N PHE A 6 -5.02 41.14 30.96
CA PHE A 6 -5.65 40.38 29.88
C PHE A 6 -4.92 39.03 29.73
N ALA A 7 -5.55 37.96 30.21
CA ALA A 7 -5.11 36.60 29.90
C ALA A 7 -5.57 36.25 28.48
N PHE A 8 -4.65 36.24 27.53
CA PHE A 8 -4.88 35.73 26.15
C PHE A 8 -4.82 34.20 26.21
N ALA A 9 -5.96 33.56 26.33
CA ALA A 9 -6.06 32.09 26.21
C ALA A 9 -5.83 31.72 24.75
N LEU A 10 -4.65 31.21 24.43
CA LEU A 10 -4.34 30.59 23.14
C LEU A 10 -5.10 29.25 23.06
N LEU A 11 -6.28 29.26 22.44
CA LEU A 11 -6.97 28.05 22.00
C LEU A 11 -6.18 27.44 20.84
N ILE A 12 -5.25 26.54 21.17
CA ILE A 12 -4.66 25.63 20.21
C ILE A 12 -5.80 24.66 19.83
N GLY A 13 -6.54 25.02 18.80
CA GLY A 13 -7.49 24.12 18.16
C GLY A 13 -6.72 22.95 17.56
N LEU A 14 -6.69 21.81 18.25
CA LEU A 14 -6.41 20.52 17.63
C LEU A 14 -7.49 20.30 16.58
N GLY A 15 -7.19 20.67 15.35
CA GLY A 15 -8.02 20.38 14.18
C GLY A 15 -8.03 18.87 13.95
N CYS A 16 -8.82 18.15 14.73
CA CYS A 16 -9.26 16.82 14.38
C CYS A 16 -10.15 17.02 13.14
N GLN A 17 -9.57 16.88 11.93
CA GLN A 17 -10.35 16.90 10.71
C GLN A 17 -11.22 15.64 10.73
N ALA A 18 -12.47 15.80 11.17
CA ALA A 18 -13.46 14.74 11.08
C ALA A 18 -13.66 14.40 9.60
N GLN A 19 -13.54 13.12 9.26
CA GLN A 19 -13.86 12.64 7.92
C GLN A 19 -15.30 13.00 7.59
N SER A 20 -15.58 13.47 6.37
CA SER A 20 -16.93 13.78 5.99
C SER A 20 -17.78 12.51 5.92
N ASP A 21 -19.06 12.57 6.32
CA ASP A 21 -19.98 11.43 6.23
C ASP A 21 -20.09 10.91 4.79
N LYS A 22 -20.02 11.81 3.81
CA LYS A 22 -20.03 11.47 2.37
C LYS A 22 -18.81 10.66 1.97
N TYR A 23 -17.63 11.03 2.48
CA TYR A 23 -16.39 10.30 2.24
C TYR A 23 -16.48 8.89 2.84
N VAL A 24 -16.87 8.77 4.12
CA VAL A 24 -16.99 7.47 4.79
C VAL A 24 -17.96 6.56 4.04
N ALA A 25 -19.14 7.07 3.68
CA ALA A 25 -20.15 6.31 2.94
C ALA A 25 -19.63 5.89 1.54
N ALA A 26 -18.91 6.77 0.84
CA ALA A 26 -18.32 6.45 -0.46
C ALA A 26 -17.25 5.36 -0.36
N MET A 27 -16.37 5.43 0.64
CA MET A 27 -15.36 4.41 0.89
C MET A 27 -15.98 3.06 1.24
N GLN A 28 -16.91 3.02 2.19
CA GLN A 28 -17.61 1.80 2.61
C GLN A 28 -18.36 1.13 1.46
N LYS A 29 -18.95 1.90 0.56
CA LYS A 29 -19.64 1.39 -0.63
C LYS A 29 -18.67 0.71 -1.61
N ASN A 30 -17.47 1.25 -1.79
CA ASN A 30 -16.57 0.85 -2.88
C ASN A 30 -15.47 -0.12 -2.43
N LEU A 31 -15.05 -0.15 -1.16
CA LEU A 31 -14.05 -1.09 -0.66
C LEU A 31 -14.41 -2.57 -0.91
N PRO A 32 -15.66 -3.04 -0.69
CA PRO A 32 -16.00 -4.43 -0.96
C PRO A 32 -15.90 -4.84 -2.43
N LEU A 33 -15.84 -3.87 -3.36
CA LEU A 33 -15.72 -4.18 -4.79
C LEU A 33 -14.38 -4.81 -5.17
N PHE A 34 -13.34 -4.70 -4.32
CA PHE A 34 -12.08 -5.43 -4.51
C PHE A 34 -12.27 -6.95 -4.53
N ASP A 35 -13.25 -7.47 -3.79
CA ASP A 35 -13.53 -8.91 -3.77
C ASP A 35 -14.10 -9.42 -5.10
N SER A 36 -14.80 -8.58 -5.83
CA SER A 36 -15.50 -8.93 -7.09
C SER A 36 -14.79 -8.47 -8.35
N ALA A 37 -13.95 -7.43 -8.29
CA ALA A 37 -13.19 -6.94 -9.44
C ALA A 37 -12.08 -7.92 -9.82
N LYS A 38 -12.19 -8.53 -11.03
CA LYS A 38 -11.25 -9.56 -11.52
C LYS A 38 -10.61 -9.20 -12.85
N THR A 39 -11.21 -8.32 -13.62
CA THR A 39 -10.68 -7.89 -14.93
C THR A 39 -9.92 -6.58 -14.82
N ILE A 40 -9.04 -6.33 -15.79
CA ILE A 40 -8.30 -5.07 -15.90
C ILE A 40 -9.28 -3.88 -15.90
N ASP A 41 -10.33 -3.93 -16.71
CA ASP A 41 -11.29 -2.84 -16.83
C ASP A 41 -12.05 -2.58 -15.53
N GLN A 42 -12.45 -3.64 -14.80
CA GLN A 42 -13.10 -3.51 -13.50
C GLN A 42 -12.18 -2.84 -12.47
N LEU A 43 -10.92 -3.28 -12.41
CA LEU A 43 -9.93 -2.72 -11.49
C LEU A 43 -9.57 -1.28 -11.86
N GLN A 44 -9.41 -0.95 -13.14
CA GLN A 44 -9.16 0.42 -13.59
C GLN A 44 -10.37 1.33 -13.35
N SER A 45 -11.59 0.84 -13.54
CA SER A 45 -12.81 1.57 -13.19
C SER A 45 -12.89 1.86 -11.68
N LEU A 46 -12.51 0.86 -10.88
CA LEU A 46 -12.45 1.01 -9.42
C LEU A 46 -11.37 2.03 -9.00
N ALA A 47 -10.19 2.01 -9.63
CA ALA A 47 -9.15 3.01 -9.42
C ALA A 47 -9.66 4.43 -9.72
N GLY A 48 -10.32 4.65 -10.86
CA GLY A 48 -10.92 5.94 -11.19
C GLY A 48 -12.05 6.36 -10.24
N THR A 49 -12.74 5.39 -9.63
CA THR A 49 -13.75 5.69 -8.60
C THR A 49 -13.10 6.20 -7.32
N PHE A 50 -12.06 5.55 -6.84
CA PHE A 50 -11.31 6.01 -5.67
C PHE A 50 -10.60 7.35 -5.93
N GLU A 51 -10.06 7.56 -7.13
CA GLU A 51 -9.48 8.86 -7.49
C GLU A 51 -10.51 9.99 -7.35
N ARG A 52 -11.74 9.81 -7.87
CA ARG A 52 -12.81 10.82 -7.72
C ARG A 52 -13.19 11.08 -6.27
N ILE A 53 -13.17 10.04 -5.41
CA ILE A 53 -13.41 10.21 -3.97
C ILE A 53 -12.29 11.06 -3.36
N GLY A 54 -11.03 10.79 -3.70
CA GLY A 54 -9.88 11.55 -3.20
C GLY A 54 -9.88 13.00 -3.67
N ASP A 55 -10.18 13.23 -4.95
CA ASP A 55 -10.27 14.59 -5.53
C ASP A 55 -11.42 15.41 -4.93
N ALA A 56 -12.50 14.76 -4.46
CA ALA A 56 -13.60 15.43 -3.78
C ALA A 56 -13.28 15.75 -2.31
N GLU A 57 -12.65 14.81 -1.59
CA GLU A 57 -12.34 14.95 -0.15
C GLU A 57 -11.07 15.79 0.10
N LYS A 58 -10.04 15.64 -0.72
CA LYS A 58 -8.75 16.38 -0.74
C LYS A 58 -7.85 16.26 0.50
N THR A 59 -8.38 15.79 1.62
CA THR A 59 -7.67 15.76 2.91
C THR A 59 -7.36 14.34 3.39
N GLN A 60 -7.78 13.33 2.63
CA GLN A 60 -7.64 11.92 2.97
C GLN A 60 -6.77 11.21 1.92
N TRP A 61 -5.70 10.57 2.36
CA TRP A 61 -4.78 9.84 1.48
C TRP A 61 -5.32 8.47 1.03
N LEU A 62 -6.17 7.85 1.83
CA LEU A 62 -6.70 6.50 1.59
C LEU A 62 -7.36 6.30 0.21
N PRO A 63 -8.17 7.23 -0.33
CA PRO A 63 -8.74 7.03 -1.66
C PRO A 63 -7.67 6.89 -2.74
N PHE A 64 -6.63 7.72 -2.70
CA PHE A 64 -5.53 7.64 -3.68
C PHE A 64 -4.70 6.37 -3.50
N TYR A 65 -4.49 5.92 -2.26
CA TYR A 65 -3.91 4.62 -1.97
C TYR A 65 -4.72 3.47 -2.60
N TYR A 66 -6.05 3.47 -2.44
CA TYR A 66 -6.91 2.44 -3.02
C TYR A 66 -6.99 2.54 -4.56
N ALA A 67 -6.89 3.74 -5.12
CA ALA A 67 -6.72 3.91 -6.57
C ALA A 67 -5.41 3.26 -7.05
N ALA A 68 -4.31 3.50 -6.35
CA ALA A 68 -3.02 2.87 -6.63
C ALA A 68 -3.08 1.35 -6.44
N LEU A 69 -3.71 0.85 -5.38
CA LEU A 69 -3.88 -0.59 -5.14
C LEU A 69 -4.69 -1.26 -6.26
N ALA A 70 -5.82 -0.68 -6.66
CA ALA A 70 -6.64 -1.22 -7.74
C ALA A 70 -5.85 -1.27 -9.07
N GLN A 71 -5.11 -0.21 -9.39
CA GLN A 71 -4.25 -0.16 -10.56
C GLN A 71 -3.11 -1.19 -10.47
N THR A 72 -2.55 -1.41 -9.29
CA THR A 72 -1.52 -2.43 -9.03
C THR A 72 -2.07 -3.84 -9.24
N LEU A 73 -3.28 -4.11 -8.75
CA LEU A 73 -3.94 -5.40 -8.98
C LEU A 73 -4.23 -5.64 -10.46
N ALA A 74 -4.63 -4.60 -11.21
CA ALA A 74 -4.76 -4.68 -12.68
C ALA A 74 -3.42 -5.04 -13.34
N GLY A 75 -2.30 -4.52 -12.85
CA GLY A 75 -0.96 -4.82 -13.36
C GLY A 75 -0.49 -6.27 -13.14
N TRP A 76 -1.05 -6.97 -12.14
CA TRP A 76 -0.79 -8.40 -11.93
C TRP A 76 -1.60 -9.30 -12.86
N ASN A 77 -2.61 -8.77 -13.55
CA ASN A 77 -3.36 -9.54 -14.54
C ASN A 77 -2.43 -9.91 -15.70
N PRO A 78 -2.41 -11.20 -16.14
CA PRO A 78 -1.56 -11.66 -17.25
C PRO A 78 -1.82 -10.90 -18.56
N ASP A 79 -3.03 -10.38 -18.75
CA ASP A 79 -3.42 -9.66 -19.96
C ASP A 79 -2.94 -8.18 -19.96
N MET A 80 -2.36 -7.69 -18.87
CA MET A 80 -1.77 -6.35 -18.83
C MET A 80 -0.52 -6.29 -19.73
N LYS A 81 -0.67 -5.60 -20.88
CA LYS A 81 0.36 -5.55 -21.92
C LYS A 81 1.50 -4.58 -21.57
N ASP A 82 1.16 -3.40 -21.07
CA ASP A 82 2.12 -2.34 -20.78
C ASP A 82 2.18 -2.08 -19.26
N LYS A 83 3.09 -2.82 -18.60
CA LYS A 83 3.30 -2.69 -17.15
C LYS A 83 4.02 -1.39 -16.79
N ASP A 84 4.78 -0.81 -17.70
CA ASP A 84 5.48 0.45 -17.46
C ASP A 84 4.50 1.63 -17.48
N ALA A 85 3.61 1.70 -18.48
CA ALA A 85 2.54 2.70 -18.47
C ALA A 85 1.58 2.50 -17.29
N ASN A 86 1.32 1.24 -16.89
CA ASN A 86 0.53 0.94 -15.70
C ASN A 86 1.19 1.48 -14.43
N SER A 87 2.51 1.28 -14.29
CA SER A 87 3.28 1.76 -13.14
C SER A 87 3.29 3.30 -13.07
N GLN A 88 3.35 4.00 -14.20
CA GLN A 88 3.24 5.46 -14.21
C GLN A 88 1.91 5.94 -13.60
N LYS A 89 0.80 5.25 -13.87
CA LYS A 89 -0.51 5.56 -13.26
C LYS A 89 -0.50 5.28 -11.75
N ILE A 90 0.09 4.15 -11.32
CA ILE A 90 0.24 3.82 -9.90
C ILE A 90 1.01 4.93 -9.19
N ASN A 91 2.16 5.34 -9.75
CA ASN A 91 3.01 6.38 -9.17
C ASN A 91 2.30 7.74 -9.10
N ALA A 92 1.46 8.07 -10.09
CA ALA A 92 0.65 9.29 -10.05
C ALA A 92 -0.35 9.29 -8.88
N TYR A 93 -1.01 8.16 -8.60
CA TYR A 93 -1.89 8.01 -7.43
C TYR A 93 -1.12 8.05 -6.12
N LEU A 94 0.04 7.37 -6.03
CA LEU A 94 0.89 7.41 -4.85
C LEU A 94 1.38 8.83 -4.55
N ALA A 95 1.78 9.60 -5.57
CA ALA A 95 2.17 10.98 -5.39
C ALA A 95 1.04 11.85 -4.80
N LYS A 96 -0.22 11.64 -5.23
CA LYS A 96 -1.39 12.31 -4.63
C LYS A 96 -1.60 11.90 -3.16
N ALA A 97 -1.44 10.61 -2.83
CA ALA A 97 -1.56 10.11 -1.47
C ALA A 97 -0.46 10.70 -0.56
N GLU A 98 0.79 10.67 -1.00
CA GLU A 98 1.95 11.16 -0.24
C GLU A 98 1.99 12.67 -0.06
N ALA A 99 1.39 13.43 -0.98
CA ALA A 99 1.22 14.86 -0.82
C ALA A 99 0.31 15.20 0.38
N ILE A 100 -0.55 14.27 0.80
CA ILE A 100 -1.42 14.41 1.97
C ILE A 100 -0.75 13.80 3.21
N GLU A 101 -0.28 12.55 3.09
CA GLU A 101 0.35 11.83 4.20
C GLU A 101 1.40 10.83 3.69
N LYS A 102 2.64 10.98 4.14
CA LYS A 102 3.68 9.97 3.94
C LYS A 102 3.53 8.87 4.99
N ASN A 103 3.32 7.63 4.54
CA ASN A 103 3.15 6.48 5.43
C ASN A 103 3.71 5.19 4.81
N ALA A 104 3.77 4.14 5.62
CA ALA A 104 4.35 2.86 5.23
C ALA A 104 3.51 2.10 4.18
N GLU A 105 2.21 2.35 4.11
CA GLU A 105 1.30 1.66 3.18
C GLU A 105 1.56 2.07 1.72
N THR A 106 1.89 3.34 1.46
CA THR A 106 2.23 3.79 0.10
C THR A 106 3.47 3.09 -0.42
N TYR A 107 4.47 2.85 0.44
CA TYR A 107 5.67 2.08 0.09
C TYR A 107 5.41 0.60 -0.19
N ALA A 108 4.38 0.00 0.40
CA ALA A 108 3.98 -1.35 0.03
C ALA A 108 3.50 -1.41 -1.44
N ILE A 109 2.72 -0.42 -1.87
CA ILE A 109 2.25 -0.33 -3.27
C ILE A 109 3.41 0.03 -4.21
N GLU A 110 4.32 0.94 -3.82
CA GLU A 110 5.52 1.27 -4.58
C GLU A 110 6.39 0.03 -4.84
N ASN A 111 6.63 -0.79 -3.80
CA ASN A 111 7.33 -2.07 -3.93
C ASN A 111 6.64 -3.00 -4.95
N MET A 112 5.32 -3.16 -4.87
CA MET A 112 4.56 -4.01 -5.80
C MET A 112 4.67 -3.49 -7.23
N SER A 113 4.58 -2.19 -7.45
CA SER A 113 4.71 -1.55 -8.76
C SER A 113 6.10 -1.77 -9.37
N ALA A 114 7.14 -1.49 -8.60
CA ALA A 114 8.53 -1.71 -9.02
C ALA A 114 8.81 -3.20 -9.31
N THR A 115 8.27 -4.10 -8.50
CA THR A 115 8.36 -5.55 -8.73
C THR A 115 7.70 -5.95 -10.05
N GLN A 116 6.54 -5.40 -10.39
CA GLN A 116 5.88 -5.67 -11.68
C GLN A 116 6.73 -5.22 -12.86
N GLN A 117 7.36 -4.05 -12.76
CA GLN A 117 8.27 -3.56 -13.80
C GLN A 117 9.52 -4.43 -13.93
N MET A 118 10.10 -4.85 -12.81
CA MET A 118 11.24 -5.78 -12.79
C MET A 118 10.90 -7.08 -13.53
N LEU A 119 9.71 -7.63 -13.29
CA LEU A 119 9.28 -8.91 -13.88
C LEU A 119 9.00 -8.85 -15.39
N VAL A 120 9.00 -7.67 -16.03
CA VAL A 120 8.93 -7.56 -17.50
C VAL A 120 10.20 -8.13 -18.14
N ASP A 121 11.35 -7.83 -17.58
CA ASP A 121 12.66 -8.37 -17.97
C ASP A 121 13.59 -8.47 -16.75
N PRO A 122 13.49 -9.56 -15.98
CA PRO A 122 14.24 -9.70 -14.74
C PRO A 122 15.76 -9.64 -14.91
N GLN A 123 16.29 -10.06 -16.08
CA GLN A 123 17.73 -10.10 -16.30
C GLN A 123 18.35 -8.71 -16.40
N THR A 124 17.63 -7.76 -16.98
CA THR A 124 18.12 -6.40 -17.16
C THR A 124 17.61 -5.43 -16.09
N ARG A 125 16.42 -5.68 -15.53
CA ARG A 125 15.73 -4.73 -14.63
C ARG A 125 15.94 -4.98 -13.13
N TRP A 126 16.63 -6.06 -12.76
CA TRP A 126 16.87 -6.32 -11.32
C TRP A 126 17.74 -5.24 -10.66
N GLN A 127 18.70 -4.66 -11.40
CA GLN A 127 19.58 -3.60 -10.88
C GLN A 127 18.91 -2.22 -10.76
N THR A 128 17.79 -2.02 -11.45
CA THR A 128 17.00 -0.78 -11.42
C THR A 128 15.71 -1.02 -10.65
N ASN A 129 14.68 -1.56 -11.29
CA ASN A 129 13.38 -1.76 -10.65
C ASN A 129 13.42 -2.75 -9.46
N GLY A 130 14.31 -3.75 -9.47
CA GLY A 130 14.53 -4.62 -8.31
C GLY A 130 15.14 -3.87 -7.11
N LYS A 131 16.06 -2.95 -7.39
CA LYS A 131 16.60 -2.04 -6.38
C LYS A 131 15.52 -1.09 -5.85
N ASP A 132 14.73 -0.48 -6.74
CA ASP A 132 13.63 0.42 -6.36
C ASP A 132 12.63 -0.32 -5.45
N ALA A 133 12.26 -1.56 -5.78
CA ALA A 133 11.41 -2.39 -4.95
C ALA A 133 12.01 -2.63 -3.55
N SER A 134 13.31 -2.92 -3.47
CA SER A 134 14.00 -3.11 -2.19
C SER A 134 14.07 -1.83 -1.37
N GLU A 135 14.35 -0.69 -2.01
CA GLU A 135 14.37 0.62 -1.34
C GLU A 135 13.00 1.01 -0.80
N ALA A 136 11.92 0.74 -1.53
CA ALA A 136 10.56 0.96 -1.06
C ALA A 136 10.28 0.16 0.23
N LEU A 137 10.66 -1.13 0.30
CA LEU A 137 10.55 -1.92 1.54
C LEU A 137 11.33 -1.29 2.70
N GLN A 138 12.58 -0.85 2.46
CA GLN A 138 13.41 -0.26 3.50
C GLN A 138 12.82 1.06 4.01
N LYS A 139 12.37 1.93 3.12
CA LYS A 139 11.72 3.20 3.48
C LYS A 139 10.41 2.97 4.25
N GLY A 140 9.60 2.03 3.80
CA GLY A 140 8.36 1.68 4.48
C GLY A 140 8.60 1.12 5.88
N LEU A 141 9.55 0.18 6.05
CA LEU A 141 9.91 -0.39 7.35
C LEU A 141 10.59 0.62 8.28
N ALA A 142 11.25 1.65 7.74
CA ALA A 142 11.78 2.75 8.55
C ALA A 142 10.65 3.64 9.12
N LEU A 143 9.53 3.78 8.43
CA LEU A 143 8.36 4.52 8.91
C LEU A 143 7.49 3.69 9.85
N ASP A 144 7.27 2.41 9.53
CA ASP A 144 6.51 1.49 10.37
C ASP A 144 7.22 0.12 10.44
N PRO A 145 8.07 -0.10 11.46
CA PRO A 145 8.80 -1.36 11.66
C PRO A 145 7.90 -2.57 11.94
N ASN A 146 6.61 -2.35 12.18
CA ASN A 146 5.65 -3.40 12.47
C ASN A 146 4.58 -3.57 11.38
N ASN A 147 4.76 -2.95 10.20
CA ASN A 147 3.82 -3.09 9.10
C ASN A 147 3.82 -4.54 8.54
N PRO A 148 2.72 -5.30 8.69
CA PRO A 148 2.68 -6.71 8.29
C PRO A 148 2.78 -6.90 6.78
N ARG A 149 2.27 -5.96 5.97
CA ARG A 149 2.29 -6.03 4.50
C ARG A 149 3.70 -5.90 3.94
N LEU A 150 4.53 -5.05 4.54
CA LEU A 150 5.93 -4.92 4.14
C LEU A 150 6.72 -6.21 4.40
N TYR A 151 6.48 -6.87 5.54
CA TYR A 151 7.09 -8.20 5.79
C TYR A 151 6.55 -9.27 4.86
N TYR A 152 5.26 -9.24 4.52
CA TYR A 152 4.71 -10.13 3.50
C TYR A 152 5.43 -9.95 2.15
N LEU A 153 5.60 -8.71 1.69
CA LEU A 153 6.28 -8.42 0.43
C LEU A 153 7.76 -8.76 0.46
N GLN A 154 8.44 -8.53 1.59
CA GLN A 154 9.82 -8.96 1.81
C GLN A 154 9.95 -10.49 1.72
N ALA A 155 9.04 -11.21 2.37
CA ALA A 155 9.02 -12.67 2.34
C ALA A 155 8.74 -13.20 0.93
N MET A 156 7.83 -12.56 0.18
CA MET A 156 7.57 -12.87 -1.23
C MET A 156 8.80 -12.68 -2.10
N SER A 157 9.56 -11.61 -1.90
CA SER A 157 10.83 -11.39 -2.61
C SER A 157 11.83 -12.52 -2.32
N LEU A 158 12.02 -12.87 -1.04
CA LEU A 158 12.90 -13.98 -0.66
C LEU A 158 12.44 -15.33 -1.23
N PHE A 159 11.14 -15.60 -1.17
CA PHE A 159 10.56 -16.85 -1.66
C PHE A 159 10.81 -17.05 -3.17
N ASN A 160 10.68 -15.99 -3.95
CA ASN A 160 10.85 -16.03 -5.40
C ASN A 160 12.32 -15.85 -5.86
N THR A 161 13.23 -15.49 -4.94
CA THR A 161 14.67 -15.43 -5.24
C THR A 161 15.29 -16.82 -5.09
N PRO A 162 16.03 -17.34 -6.09
CA PRO A 162 16.71 -18.62 -5.95
C PRO A 162 17.69 -18.65 -4.76
N ALA A 163 17.85 -19.82 -4.14
CA ALA A 163 18.70 -19.99 -2.94
C ALA A 163 20.16 -19.54 -3.17
N GLN A 164 20.70 -19.79 -4.37
CA GLN A 164 22.06 -19.37 -4.76
C GLN A 164 22.25 -17.84 -4.79
N PHE A 165 21.17 -17.08 -4.86
CA PHE A 165 21.16 -15.61 -4.77
C PHE A 165 20.67 -15.11 -3.41
N GLY A 166 20.66 -15.95 -2.38
CA GLY A 166 20.32 -15.58 -1.01
C GLY A 166 18.84 -15.64 -0.66
N GLY A 167 17.99 -16.20 -1.54
CA GLY A 167 16.56 -16.42 -1.32
C GLY A 167 16.23 -17.86 -0.91
N GLY A 168 15.03 -18.29 -1.30
CA GLY A 168 14.47 -19.62 -1.09
C GLY A 168 13.51 -19.70 0.10
N LYS A 169 12.80 -20.82 0.18
CA LYS A 169 11.77 -21.08 1.21
C LYS A 169 12.28 -20.94 2.62
N ASP A 170 13.48 -21.46 2.92
CA ASP A 170 14.08 -21.40 4.26
C ASP A 170 14.34 -19.98 4.74
N LYS A 171 14.68 -19.07 3.81
CA LYS A 171 14.88 -17.65 4.11
C LYS A 171 13.56 -16.88 4.20
N ALA A 172 12.59 -17.24 3.38
CA ALA A 172 11.28 -16.61 3.36
C ALA A 172 10.42 -16.98 4.58
N LYS A 173 10.50 -18.25 5.05
CA LYS A 173 9.67 -18.79 6.12
C LYS A 173 9.64 -17.91 7.38
N PRO A 174 10.77 -17.56 8.03
CA PRO A 174 10.75 -16.76 9.25
C PRO A 174 10.18 -15.36 9.02
N VAL A 175 10.30 -14.81 7.80
CA VAL A 175 9.76 -13.50 7.46
C VAL A 175 8.23 -13.57 7.24
N PHE A 176 7.71 -14.65 6.64
CA PHE A 176 6.27 -14.91 6.60
C PHE A 176 5.69 -15.14 8.00
N GLU A 177 6.37 -15.89 8.87
CA GLU A 177 5.96 -16.08 10.26
C GLU A 177 5.81 -14.74 10.98
N LYS A 178 6.79 -13.84 10.82
CA LYS A 178 6.72 -12.49 11.36
C LYS A 178 5.55 -11.70 10.78
N SER A 179 5.36 -11.73 9.46
CA SER A 179 4.22 -11.05 8.81
C SER A 179 2.89 -11.53 9.37
N VAL A 180 2.68 -12.86 9.46
CA VAL A 180 1.44 -13.45 9.99
C VAL A 180 1.21 -13.07 11.45
N ALA A 181 2.26 -13.09 12.27
CA ALA A 181 2.17 -12.68 13.67
C ALA A 181 1.75 -11.20 13.80
N LEU A 182 2.32 -10.31 12.97
CA LEU A 182 1.97 -8.90 12.96
C LEU A 182 0.55 -8.66 12.45
N PHE A 183 0.08 -9.38 11.42
CA PHE A 183 -1.31 -9.32 10.97
C PHE A 183 -2.29 -9.70 12.09
N LYS A 184 -2.00 -10.78 12.82
CA LYS A 184 -2.85 -11.25 13.94
C LYS A 184 -2.87 -10.28 15.13
N ALA A 185 -1.80 -9.53 15.33
CA ALA A 185 -1.72 -8.52 16.39
C ALA A 185 -2.30 -7.17 15.97
N ALA A 186 -2.44 -6.92 14.67
CA ALA A 186 -2.93 -5.65 14.15
C ALA A 186 -4.40 -5.43 14.46
N GLN A 187 -4.73 -4.18 14.81
CA GLN A 187 -6.11 -3.69 14.91
C GLN A 187 -6.28 -2.58 13.87
N PRO A 188 -6.68 -2.92 12.64
CA PRO A 188 -6.79 -1.92 11.58
C PRO A 188 -7.86 -0.90 11.92
N LYS A 189 -7.55 0.38 11.66
CA LYS A 189 -8.53 1.46 11.77
C LYS A 189 -9.61 1.30 10.69
N PRO A 190 -10.84 1.80 10.92
CA PRO A 190 -11.87 1.79 9.89
C PRO A 190 -11.35 2.38 8.57
N LEU A 191 -11.72 1.77 7.45
CA LEU A 191 -11.30 2.13 6.08
C LEU A 191 -9.82 1.90 5.74
N TYR A 192 -8.97 1.53 6.71
CA TYR A 192 -7.57 1.21 6.45
C TYR A 192 -7.42 -0.14 5.74
N PRO A 193 -6.29 -0.37 5.06
CA PRO A 193 -6.05 -1.62 4.33
C PRO A 193 -6.14 -2.86 5.22
N ASP A 194 -6.86 -3.88 4.74
CA ASP A 194 -7.07 -5.17 5.41
C ASP A 194 -6.55 -6.37 4.62
N TRP A 195 -5.97 -6.14 3.42
CA TRP A 195 -5.41 -7.18 2.58
C TRP A 195 -4.06 -7.73 3.11
N GLY A 196 -3.71 -8.91 2.67
CA GLY A 196 -2.37 -9.49 2.85
C GLY A 196 -2.30 -10.64 3.85
N GLN A 197 -3.14 -10.69 4.89
CA GLN A 197 -3.07 -11.73 5.92
C GLN A 197 -3.26 -13.14 5.34
N LYS A 198 -4.36 -13.35 4.62
CA LYS A 198 -4.66 -14.67 4.02
C LYS A 198 -3.58 -15.11 3.03
N GLN A 199 -3.05 -14.17 2.26
CA GLN A 199 -1.95 -14.41 1.33
C GLN A 199 -0.68 -14.82 2.08
N ALA A 200 -0.32 -14.11 3.15
CA ALA A 200 0.85 -14.45 3.98
C ALA A 200 0.73 -15.83 4.63
N GLU A 201 -0.45 -16.18 5.16
CA GLU A 201 -0.73 -17.51 5.73
C GLU A 201 -0.63 -18.61 4.66
N THR A 202 -1.17 -18.36 3.47
CA THR A 202 -1.09 -19.31 2.34
C THR A 202 0.36 -19.53 1.90
N MET A 203 1.16 -18.47 1.80
CA MET A 203 2.56 -18.57 1.40
C MET A 203 3.44 -19.21 2.47
N LEU A 204 3.15 -18.94 3.75
CA LEU A 204 3.83 -19.60 4.87
C LEU A 204 3.63 -21.13 4.82
N ALA A 205 2.43 -21.60 4.52
CA ALA A 205 2.13 -23.01 4.36
C ALA A 205 2.95 -23.67 3.23
N GLN A 206 3.30 -22.91 2.17
CA GLN A 206 4.15 -23.42 1.08
C GLN A 206 5.64 -23.48 1.42
N CYS A 207 6.05 -22.91 2.56
CA CYS A 207 7.42 -23.00 3.08
C CYS A 207 7.65 -24.20 4.01
N GLN A 208 6.63 -25.05 4.18
CA GLN A 208 6.74 -26.28 4.99
C GLN A 208 7.38 -27.41 4.20
#